data_1d89869dd5fdd27f4f56a07a3f3e67cc
#
_entry.id   1d89869dd5fdd27f4f56a07a3f3e67cc
#
_cell.length_a   1.000
_cell.length_b   1.000
_cell.length_c   1.000
_cell.angle_alpha   90.00
_cell.angle_beta   90.00
_cell.angle_gamma   90.00
#
_symmetry.space_group_name_H-M   'P 1'
#
loop_
_entity.id
_entity.type
_entity.pdbx_description
1 polymer ?
#
loop_
_entity_poly.entity_id
_entity_poly.type
_entity_poly.pdbx_seq_one_letter_code
_entity_poly.pdbx_strand_id
1 'polypeptide(L)'
;MARLFCLIATPVTYLYYKGIHLISSYGDVRFKGTLKEAVETLKKGYSVVIFPEKSENGYFQELTGFHPGAVLFFQYCRRHGLNVPVHVAYLQRKSRHFVFDAPVTVNELLDLGLDKKALAQRLCDRCNELGRMQFN
;
A
#
# COMPACT_ATOMS: atom_id res chain seq x y z
N MET A 1 30.57 -16.82 13.94
CA MET A 1 30.22 -16.56 12.54
C MET A 1 28.97 -15.66 12.41
N ALA A 2 27.86 -15.87 13.16
CA ALA A 2 26.65 -15.04 13.05
C ALA A 2 26.89 -13.52 13.29
N ARG A 3 27.72 -13.15 14.29
CA ARG A 3 28.01 -11.73 14.59
C ARG A 3 28.75 -11.02 13.45
N LEU A 4 29.68 -11.71 12.77
CA LEU A 4 30.40 -11.14 11.61
C LEU A 4 29.50 -10.95 10.42
N PHE A 5 28.58 -11.89 10.18
CA PHE A 5 27.56 -11.78 9.12
C PHE A 5 26.61 -10.60 9.37
N CYS A 6 26.16 -10.39 10.60
CA CYS A 6 25.34 -9.23 10.97
C CYS A 6 26.07 -7.90 10.75
N LEU A 7 27.36 -7.82 11.06
CA LEU A 7 28.15 -6.60 10.87
C LEU A 7 28.26 -6.19 9.38
N ILE A 8 28.31 -7.16 8.47
CA ILE A 8 28.39 -6.91 7.03
C ILE A 8 26.99 -6.72 6.42
N ALA A 9 26.01 -7.54 6.84
CA ALA A 9 24.66 -7.48 6.29
C ALA A 9 23.90 -6.20 6.71
N THR A 10 24.12 -5.70 7.94
CA THR A 10 23.40 -4.52 8.45
C THR A 10 23.60 -3.25 7.60
N PRO A 11 24.82 -2.83 7.23
CA PRO A 11 24.99 -1.65 6.40
C PRO A 11 24.42 -1.84 4.97
N VAL A 12 24.49 -3.05 4.41
CA VAL A 12 23.92 -3.34 3.08
C VAL A 12 22.40 -3.25 3.12
N THR A 13 21.75 -3.88 4.11
CA THR A 13 20.30 -3.77 4.30
C THR A 13 19.87 -2.34 4.60
N TYR A 14 20.63 -1.59 5.40
CA TYR A 14 20.36 -0.17 5.67
C TYR A 14 20.40 0.66 4.39
N LEU A 15 21.42 0.50 3.54
CA LEU A 15 21.52 1.21 2.25
C LEU A 15 20.37 0.82 1.30
N TYR A 16 20.01 -0.46 1.26
CA TYR A 16 18.88 -0.94 0.47
C TYR A 16 17.55 -0.29 0.91
N TYR A 17 17.27 -0.31 2.21
CA TYR A 17 16.05 0.31 2.75
C TYR A 17 16.03 1.83 2.61
N LYS A 18 17.19 2.49 2.73
CA LYS A 18 17.31 3.92 2.47
C LYS A 18 17.02 4.25 1.00
N GLY A 19 17.41 3.38 0.06
CA GLY A 19 17.12 3.53 -1.37
C GLY A 19 15.63 3.37 -1.72
N ILE A 20 14.90 2.52 -0.99
CA ILE A 20 13.44 2.30 -1.19
C ILE A 20 12.58 3.38 -0.52
N HIS A 21 13.15 4.23 0.34
CA HIS A 21 12.43 5.28 1.06
C HIS A 21 11.22 4.77 1.84
N LEU A 22 11.46 3.84 2.78
CA LEU A 22 10.41 3.26 3.61
C LEU A 22 9.80 4.29 4.55
N ILE A 23 8.48 4.45 4.47
CA ILE A 23 7.71 5.26 5.41
C ILE A 23 7.20 4.35 6.53
N SER A 24 7.60 4.64 7.78
CA SER A 24 7.17 3.85 8.92
C SER A 24 5.68 4.03 9.18
N SER A 25 4.95 2.93 9.30
CA SER A 25 3.53 2.92 9.64
C SER A 25 3.33 2.49 11.09
N TYR A 26 2.49 3.20 11.80
CA TYR A 26 2.19 2.98 13.21
C TYR A 26 0.68 2.83 13.40
N GLY A 27 0.27 1.97 14.35
CA GLY A 27 -1.14 1.79 14.72
C GLY A 27 -1.66 2.78 15.77
N ASP A 28 -0.89 3.79 16.12
CA ASP A 28 -1.17 4.75 17.19
C ASP A 28 -1.17 6.22 16.68
N VAL A 29 -1.08 7.18 17.59
CA VAL A 29 -1.07 8.63 17.32
C VAL A 29 0.04 9.04 16.31
N ARG A 30 1.10 8.27 16.21
CA ARG A 30 2.21 8.49 15.25
C ARG A 30 1.79 8.27 13.80
N PHE A 31 0.67 7.57 13.55
CA PHE A 31 0.12 7.37 12.20
C PHE A 31 -0.11 8.68 11.44
N LYS A 32 -0.43 9.78 12.17
CA LYS A 32 -0.53 11.11 11.56
C LYS A 32 0.79 11.57 10.91
N GLY A 33 1.92 11.22 11.50
CA GLY A 33 3.25 11.47 10.93
C GLY A 33 3.46 10.70 9.63
N THR A 34 3.08 9.42 9.61
CA THR A 34 3.08 8.56 8.41
C THR A 34 2.28 9.19 7.27
N LEU A 35 1.05 9.64 7.55
CA LEU A 35 0.20 10.29 6.54
C LEU A 35 0.83 11.57 5.97
N LYS A 36 1.42 12.39 6.84
CA LYS A 36 2.10 13.62 6.44
C LYS A 36 3.28 13.33 5.52
N GLU A 37 4.14 12.39 5.90
CA GLU A 37 5.32 12.00 5.12
C GLU A 37 4.92 11.43 3.75
N ALA A 38 3.89 10.58 3.71
CA ALA A 38 3.37 10.02 2.46
C ALA A 38 2.81 11.11 1.53
N VAL A 39 2.08 12.10 2.05
CA VAL A 39 1.57 13.24 1.28
C VAL A 39 2.72 14.11 0.75
N GLU A 40 3.73 14.39 1.56
CA GLU A 40 4.90 15.16 1.10
C GLU A 40 5.70 14.39 0.02
N THR A 41 5.73 13.07 0.10
CA THR A 41 6.32 12.20 -0.93
C THR A 41 5.56 12.32 -2.26
N LEU A 42 4.23 12.28 -2.22
CA LEU A 42 3.38 12.50 -3.41
C LEU A 42 3.56 13.91 -4.00
N LYS A 43 3.64 14.95 -3.17
CA LYS A 43 3.86 16.33 -3.63
C LYS A 43 5.20 16.52 -4.35
N LYS A 44 6.20 15.73 -4.02
CA LYS A 44 7.50 15.69 -4.72
C LYS A 44 7.45 14.94 -6.05
N GLY A 45 6.29 14.40 -6.45
CA GLY A 45 6.11 13.63 -7.68
C GLY A 45 6.49 12.16 -7.58
N TYR A 46 6.73 11.63 -6.38
CA TYR A 46 6.99 10.20 -6.18
C TYR A 46 5.70 9.41 -5.98
N SER A 47 5.74 8.14 -6.31
CA SER A 47 4.65 7.19 -6.00
C SER A 47 4.78 6.66 -4.57
N VAL A 48 3.63 6.38 -3.94
CA VAL A 48 3.56 5.72 -2.63
C VAL A 48 2.90 4.36 -2.82
N VAL A 49 3.58 3.30 -2.38
CA VAL A 49 3.03 1.94 -2.37
C VAL A 49 2.56 1.61 -0.96
N ILE A 50 1.37 1.05 -0.85
CA ILE A 50 0.75 0.66 0.42
C ILE A 50 0.39 -0.82 0.36
N PHE A 51 0.71 -1.55 1.42
CA PHE A 51 0.32 -2.93 1.63
C PHE A 51 -0.73 -2.99 2.76
N PRO A 52 -2.03 -2.86 2.42
CA PRO A 52 -3.08 -2.73 3.43
C PRO A 52 -3.63 -4.06 3.93
N GLU A 53 -3.07 -5.19 3.50
CA GLU A 53 -3.59 -6.52 3.76
C GLU A 53 -3.64 -6.83 5.26
N LYS A 54 -4.74 -7.42 5.69
CA LYS A 54 -4.85 -8.07 6.99
C LYS A 54 -4.27 -9.47 6.87
N SER A 55 -2.99 -9.60 7.18
CA SER A 55 -2.28 -10.88 7.14
C SER A 55 -1.75 -11.20 8.53
N GLU A 56 -2.37 -12.16 9.20
CA GLU A 56 -1.90 -12.66 10.50
C GLU A 56 -0.94 -13.86 10.32
N ASN A 57 -1.05 -14.60 9.21
CA ASN A 57 -0.39 -15.89 9.02
C ASN A 57 0.35 -16.05 7.67
N GLY A 58 0.94 -15.00 7.13
CA GLY A 58 1.75 -15.08 5.93
C GLY A 58 1.00 -14.84 4.62
N TYR A 59 1.37 -15.56 3.54
CA TYR A 59 0.81 -15.35 2.21
C TYR A 59 -0.55 -16.05 2.04
N PHE A 60 -1.55 -15.31 1.59
CA PHE A 60 -2.85 -15.82 1.18
C PHE A 60 -3.03 -15.67 -0.33
N GLN A 61 -3.60 -16.68 -0.96
CA GLN A 61 -3.98 -16.60 -2.37
C GLN A 61 -5.20 -15.68 -2.54
N GLU A 62 -6.07 -15.62 -1.55
CA GLU A 62 -7.24 -14.76 -1.50
C GLU A 62 -7.19 -13.92 -0.22
N LEU A 63 -7.25 -12.60 -0.37
CA LEU A 63 -7.16 -11.66 0.73
C LEU A 63 -8.49 -11.57 1.47
N THR A 64 -8.46 -11.58 2.79
CA THR A 64 -9.66 -11.54 3.64
C THR A 64 -10.16 -10.12 3.90
N GLY A 65 -9.31 -9.11 3.75
CA GLY A 65 -9.67 -7.71 3.94
C GLY A 65 -8.47 -6.77 3.95
N PHE A 66 -8.76 -5.50 3.78
CA PHE A 66 -7.80 -4.42 3.91
C PHE A 66 -8.00 -3.63 5.19
N HIS A 67 -6.91 -3.13 5.76
CA HIS A 67 -6.98 -2.17 6.85
C HIS A 67 -7.54 -0.83 6.35
N PRO A 68 -8.48 -0.20 7.07
CA PRO A 68 -9.06 1.09 6.68
C PRO A 68 -8.06 2.25 6.73
N GLY A 69 -6.82 2.02 7.17
CA GLY A 69 -5.73 3.00 7.16
C GLY A 69 -5.42 3.55 5.76
N ALA A 70 -5.53 2.72 4.72
CA ALA A 70 -5.38 3.17 3.33
C ALA A 70 -6.44 4.22 2.95
N VAL A 71 -7.69 4.03 3.39
CA VAL A 71 -8.77 4.99 3.13
C VAL A 71 -8.56 6.30 3.92
N LEU A 72 -8.02 6.22 5.14
CA LEU A 72 -7.61 7.41 5.88
C LEU A 72 -6.54 8.22 5.13
N PHE A 73 -5.62 7.53 4.47
CA PHE A 73 -4.62 8.19 3.63
C PHE A 73 -5.27 8.91 2.44
N PHE A 74 -6.24 8.30 1.74
CA PHE A 74 -6.98 8.97 0.67
C PHE A 74 -7.72 10.21 1.18
N GLN A 75 -8.40 10.11 2.32
CA GLN A 75 -9.05 11.27 2.95
C GLN A 75 -8.04 12.38 3.30
N TYR A 76 -6.84 11.99 3.73
CA TYR A 76 -5.77 12.93 4.03
C TYR A 76 -5.23 13.60 2.76
N CYS A 77 -5.05 12.86 1.67
CA CYS A 77 -4.70 13.41 0.36
C CYS A 77 -5.71 14.45 -0.11
N ARG A 78 -7.02 14.12 -0.10
CA ARG A 78 -8.10 15.05 -0.49
C ARG A 78 -8.11 16.33 0.35
N ARG A 79 -7.90 16.23 1.67
CA ARG A 79 -7.81 17.40 2.56
C ARG A 79 -6.62 18.32 2.23
N HIS A 80 -5.58 17.79 1.64
CA HIS A 80 -4.39 18.52 1.18
C HIS A 80 -4.43 18.89 -0.30
N GLY A 81 -5.60 18.81 -0.95
CA GLY A 81 -5.79 19.17 -2.35
C GLY A 81 -5.15 18.22 -3.36
N LEU A 82 -4.81 16.99 -2.94
CA LEU A 82 -4.20 15.99 -3.82
C LEU A 82 -5.26 15.03 -4.35
N ASN A 83 -5.45 15.04 -5.67
CA ASN A 83 -6.28 14.09 -6.39
C ASN A 83 -5.40 13.21 -7.28
N VAL A 84 -4.72 12.25 -6.66
CA VAL A 84 -3.78 11.37 -7.36
C VAL A 84 -4.46 10.09 -7.83
N PRO A 85 -3.96 9.46 -8.91
CA PRO A 85 -4.44 8.15 -9.35
C PRO A 85 -4.06 7.07 -8.33
N VAL A 86 -4.98 6.15 -8.08
CA VAL A 86 -4.82 4.96 -7.25
C VAL A 86 -4.94 3.75 -8.14
N HIS A 87 -3.93 2.90 -8.14
CA HIS A 87 -3.95 1.61 -8.80
C HIS A 87 -4.06 0.50 -7.76
N VAL A 88 -5.04 -0.37 -7.90
CA VAL A 88 -5.04 -1.64 -7.19
C VAL A 88 -4.07 -2.56 -7.92
N ALA A 89 -3.23 -3.26 -7.18
CA ALA A 89 -2.24 -4.18 -7.75
C ALA A 89 -2.26 -5.52 -7.02
N TYR A 90 -2.06 -6.60 -7.76
CA TYR A 90 -1.94 -7.95 -7.24
C TYR A 90 -0.67 -8.61 -7.77
N LEU A 91 0.13 -9.22 -6.87
CA LEU A 91 1.28 -10.01 -7.25
C LEU A 91 0.87 -11.48 -7.43
N GLN A 92 0.86 -11.95 -8.67
CA GLN A 92 0.67 -13.36 -8.99
C GLN A 92 1.97 -14.14 -8.72
N ARG A 93 2.05 -14.80 -7.57
CA ARG A 93 3.27 -15.48 -7.13
C ARG A 93 3.75 -16.56 -8.09
N LYS A 94 2.84 -17.32 -8.70
CA LYS A 94 3.21 -18.42 -9.61
C LYS A 94 3.85 -17.91 -10.88
N SER A 95 3.27 -16.92 -11.52
CA SER A 95 3.77 -16.30 -12.75
C SER A 95 4.82 -15.21 -12.51
N ARG A 96 4.95 -14.72 -11.24
CA ARG A 96 5.80 -13.58 -10.84
C ARG A 96 5.45 -12.28 -11.55
N HIS A 97 4.18 -12.10 -11.92
CA HIS A 97 3.69 -10.89 -12.57
C HIS A 97 2.93 -10.02 -11.58
N PHE A 98 3.13 -8.69 -11.68
CA PHE A 98 2.23 -7.72 -11.09
C PHE A 98 1.12 -7.41 -12.09
N VAL A 99 -0.13 -7.51 -11.61
CA VAL A 99 -1.32 -7.11 -12.35
C VAL A 99 -1.82 -5.82 -11.74
N PHE A 100 -1.98 -4.80 -12.57
CA PHE A 100 -2.48 -3.50 -12.15
C PHE A 100 -3.86 -3.27 -12.73
N ASP A 101 -4.75 -2.71 -11.91
CA ASP A 101 -6.04 -2.22 -12.38
C ASP A 101 -5.90 -0.85 -13.09
N ALA A 102 -6.93 -0.48 -13.84
CA ALA A 102 -7.05 0.88 -14.34
C ALA A 102 -7.05 1.88 -13.16
N PRO A 103 -6.42 3.06 -13.32
CA PRO A 103 -6.37 4.04 -12.25
C PRO A 103 -7.76 4.61 -11.96
N VAL A 104 -8.03 4.79 -10.66
CA VAL A 104 -9.19 5.55 -10.17
C VAL A 104 -8.66 6.65 -9.27
N THR A 105 -9.13 7.88 -9.41
CA THR A 105 -8.61 8.97 -8.59
C THR A 105 -9.10 8.90 -7.15
N VAL A 106 -8.35 9.52 -6.24
CA VAL A 106 -8.73 9.63 -4.82
C VAL A 106 -10.12 10.22 -4.66
N ASN A 107 -10.48 11.24 -5.44
CA ASN A 107 -11.79 11.87 -5.35
C ASN A 107 -12.90 10.92 -5.81
N GLU A 108 -12.75 10.25 -6.94
CA GLU A 108 -13.72 9.25 -7.42
C GLU A 108 -13.96 8.14 -6.40
N LEU A 109 -12.90 7.65 -5.74
CA LEU A 109 -13.04 6.63 -4.69
C LEU A 109 -13.83 7.15 -3.49
N LEU A 110 -13.55 8.37 -3.04
CA LEU A 110 -14.21 8.94 -1.87
C LEU A 110 -15.64 9.42 -2.16
N ASP A 111 -15.93 9.81 -3.42
CA ASP A 111 -17.25 10.25 -3.88
C ASP A 111 -18.24 9.08 -4.05
N LEU A 112 -17.78 7.83 -3.94
CA LEU A 112 -18.67 6.65 -3.85
C LEU A 112 -19.58 6.68 -2.61
N GLY A 113 -19.32 7.56 -1.63
CA GLY A 113 -20.11 7.69 -0.41
C GLY A 113 -20.02 6.51 0.56
N LEU A 114 -19.09 5.59 0.32
CA LEU A 114 -18.88 4.42 1.18
C LEU A 114 -18.16 4.80 2.48
N ASP A 115 -18.49 4.12 3.57
CA ASP A 115 -17.72 4.23 4.78
C ASP A 115 -16.29 3.66 4.59
N LYS A 116 -15.41 3.93 5.54
CA LYS A 116 -13.99 3.52 5.45
C LYS A 116 -13.79 2.00 5.35
N LYS A 117 -14.65 1.24 6.03
CA LYS A 117 -14.55 -0.23 6.02
C LYS A 117 -15.07 -0.79 4.70
N ALA A 118 -16.21 -0.29 4.24
CA ALA A 118 -16.79 -0.70 2.96
C ALA A 118 -15.90 -0.36 1.77
N LEU A 119 -15.27 0.83 1.76
CA LEU A 119 -14.33 1.19 0.71
C LEU A 119 -13.06 0.33 0.75
N ALA A 120 -12.51 0.07 1.95
CA ALA A 120 -11.36 -0.82 2.10
C ALA A 120 -11.69 -2.25 1.63
N GLN A 121 -12.89 -2.76 1.95
CA GLN A 121 -13.33 -4.08 1.48
C GLN A 121 -13.50 -4.10 -0.04
N ARG A 122 -14.11 -3.09 -0.64
CA ARG A 122 -14.24 -2.98 -2.10
C ARG A 122 -12.89 -3.02 -2.83
N LEU A 123 -11.88 -2.35 -2.29
CA LEU A 123 -10.52 -2.40 -2.85
C LEU A 123 -9.88 -3.79 -2.68
N CYS A 124 -10.15 -4.48 -1.57
CA CYS A 124 -9.71 -5.84 -1.34
C CYS A 124 -10.36 -6.82 -2.34
N ASP A 125 -11.68 -6.71 -2.53
CA ASP A 125 -12.42 -7.54 -3.48
C ASP A 125 -11.88 -7.34 -4.90
N ARG A 126 -11.61 -6.09 -5.29
CA ARG A 126 -11.00 -5.77 -6.58
C ARG A 126 -9.60 -6.36 -6.71
N CYS A 127 -8.79 -6.31 -5.65
CA CYS A 127 -7.48 -6.95 -5.62
C CYS A 127 -7.59 -8.47 -5.83
N ASN A 128 -8.54 -9.14 -5.19
CA ASN A 128 -8.80 -10.56 -5.37
C ASN A 128 -9.26 -10.90 -6.79
N GLU A 129 -10.08 -10.05 -7.41
CA GLU A 129 -10.47 -10.19 -8.82
C GLU A 129 -9.24 -10.20 -9.75
N LEU A 130 -8.30 -9.25 -9.56
CA LEU A 130 -7.04 -9.22 -10.31
C LEU A 130 -6.23 -10.50 -10.11
N GLY A 131 -6.24 -11.05 -8.89
CA GLY A 131 -5.56 -12.30 -8.57
C GLY A 131 -6.13 -13.53 -9.30
N ARG A 132 -7.43 -13.50 -9.65
CA ARG A 132 -8.13 -14.58 -10.38
C ARG A 132 -7.99 -14.46 -11.90
N MET A 133 -7.56 -13.32 -12.43
CA MET A 133 -7.35 -13.14 -13.86
C MET A 133 -6.26 -14.10 -14.36
N GLN A 134 -6.59 -14.89 -15.38
CA GLN A 134 -5.62 -15.71 -16.06
C GLN A 134 -5.05 -14.93 -17.25
N PHE A 135 -3.75 -14.74 -17.26
CA PHE A 135 -3.05 -14.19 -18.44
C PHE A 135 -2.46 -15.38 -19.20
N ASN A 136 -2.99 -15.64 -20.37
CA ASN A 136 -2.46 -16.60 -21.33
C ASN A 136 -1.20 -16.05 -21.99
#